data_8d21661aafe4ed58a3d5de81adfc8c85
#
_entry.id   8d21661aafe4ed58a3d5de81adfc8c85
#
_cell.length_a   1.000
_cell.length_b   1.000
_cell.length_c   1.000
_cell.angle_alpha   90.00
_cell.angle_beta   90.00
_cell.angle_gamma   90.00
#
_symmetry.space_group_name_H-M   'P 1'
#
loop_
_entity.id
_entity.type
_entity.pdbx_description
1 polymer ?
#
loop_
_entity_poly.entity_id
_entity_poly.type
_entity_poly.pdbx_seq_one_letter_code
_entity_poly.pdbx_strand_id
1 'polypeptide(L)'
;GVAFLEAFCQGRLKVGSKKVVCVGGGDTSIDVVSVARRLGHISNLNPQETPEAVVHGYVAQDVSESAVKEGAEVTLTSLFQKEEMTAAEQEVNDAIHEGVTIINGVIPVRVEKDDNNRAVALVISDCTFEDNKPVPVEGTEKRIEADLIVSAIGQSPDIEGLESLGNDHGFFD
;
A
#
# COMPACT_ATOMS: atom_id res chain seq x y z
N GLY A 1 -2.45 -0.57 -6.45
CA GLY A 1 -2.78 -1.58 -5.44
C GLY A 1 -3.14 -2.90 -6.09
N VAL A 2 -4.26 -2.97 -6.81
CA VAL A 2 -4.77 -4.24 -7.37
C VAL A 2 -3.76 -4.97 -8.26
N ALA A 3 -3.10 -4.29 -9.18
CA ALA A 3 -2.08 -4.94 -10.03
C ALA A 3 -0.89 -5.51 -9.22
N PHE A 4 -0.54 -4.90 -8.10
CA PHE A 4 0.47 -5.41 -7.17
C PHE A 4 -0.01 -6.69 -6.49
N LEU A 5 -1.22 -6.68 -5.94
CA LEU A 5 -1.83 -7.85 -5.30
C LEU A 5 -2.03 -9.00 -6.29
N GLU A 6 -2.50 -8.70 -7.50
CA GLU A 6 -2.64 -9.69 -8.57
C GLU A 6 -1.29 -10.34 -8.91
N ALA A 7 -0.24 -9.53 -9.09
CA ALA A 7 1.11 -10.04 -9.40
C ALA A 7 1.66 -10.92 -8.27
N PHE A 8 1.35 -10.59 -7.01
CA PHE A 8 1.68 -11.41 -5.85
C PHE A 8 0.93 -12.74 -5.88
N CYS A 9 -0.40 -12.71 -5.99
CA CYS A 9 -1.24 -13.91 -6.02
C CYS A 9 -0.89 -14.87 -7.18
N GLN A 10 -0.40 -14.34 -8.28
CA GLN A 10 0.04 -15.13 -9.44
C GLN A 10 1.51 -15.58 -9.35
N GLY A 11 2.20 -15.31 -8.24
CA GLY A 11 3.61 -15.66 -8.06
C GLY A 11 4.56 -14.92 -9.01
N ARG A 12 4.09 -13.85 -9.66
CA ARG A 12 4.87 -13.04 -10.62
C ARG A 12 5.67 -11.92 -9.97
N LEU A 13 5.40 -11.62 -8.72
CA LEU A 13 6.05 -10.53 -8.02
C LEU A 13 7.46 -10.97 -7.57
N LYS A 14 8.47 -10.49 -8.27
CA LYS A 14 9.89 -10.68 -7.92
C LYS A 14 10.44 -9.39 -7.34
N VAL A 15 10.01 -9.03 -6.12
CA VAL A 15 10.40 -7.77 -5.51
C VAL A 15 11.40 -8.02 -4.40
N GLY A 16 12.61 -7.48 -4.58
CA GLY A 16 13.62 -7.37 -3.53
C GLY A 16 13.60 -6.01 -2.83
N SER A 17 12.43 -5.36 -2.78
CA SER A 17 12.28 -4.04 -2.17
C SER A 17 12.41 -4.13 -0.67
N LYS A 18 13.21 -3.20 -0.10
CA LYS A 18 13.44 -3.10 1.34
C LYS A 18 12.60 -2.01 2.00
N LYS A 19 12.20 -0.99 1.22
CA LYS A 19 11.41 0.16 1.69
C LYS A 19 10.24 0.36 0.75
N VAL A 20 9.05 0.01 1.23
CA VAL A 20 7.82 0.10 0.45
C VAL A 20 6.92 1.19 1.01
N VAL A 21 6.48 2.10 0.16
CA VAL A 21 5.47 3.10 0.53
C VAL A 21 4.18 2.82 -0.25
N CYS A 22 3.09 2.60 0.47
CA CYS A 22 1.75 2.52 -0.09
C CYS A 22 1.00 3.85 0.11
N VAL A 23 0.34 4.33 -0.93
CA VAL A 23 -0.50 5.52 -0.89
C VAL A 23 -1.96 5.11 -0.96
N GLY A 24 -2.73 5.38 0.09
CA GLY A 24 -4.16 5.06 0.16
C GLY A 24 -4.63 4.92 1.61
N GLY A 25 -5.92 4.77 1.82
CA GLY A 25 -6.53 4.65 3.16
C GLY A 25 -7.72 3.68 3.20
N GLY A 26 -7.94 2.88 2.14
CA GLY A 26 -8.97 1.86 2.03
C GLY A 26 -8.43 0.44 2.17
N ASP A 27 -9.31 -0.57 2.16
CA ASP A 27 -8.98 -2.00 2.34
C ASP A 27 -7.88 -2.46 1.39
N THR A 28 -7.92 -2.08 0.11
CA THR A 28 -6.86 -2.42 -0.86
C THR A 28 -5.48 -1.93 -0.42
N SER A 29 -5.39 -0.80 0.29
CA SER A 29 -4.11 -0.28 0.78
C SER A 29 -3.58 -1.09 1.96
N ILE A 30 -4.47 -1.59 2.82
CA ILE A 30 -4.13 -2.48 3.93
C ILE A 30 -3.65 -3.84 3.39
N ASP A 31 -4.33 -4.41 2.42
CA ASP A 31 -3.89 -5.63 1.74
C ASP A 31 -2.48 -5.48 1.13
N VAL A 32 -2.23 -4.35 0.45
CA VAL A 32 -0.92 -4.05 -0.14
C VAL A 32 0.18 -4.00 0.91
N VAL A 33 -0.03 -3.31 2.04
CA VAL A 33 1.01 -3.20 3.08
C VAL A 33 1.25 -4.51 3.80
N SER A 34 0.21 -5.31 4.04
CA SER A 34 0.29 -6.64 4.62
C SER A 34 1.08 -7.60 3.73
N VAL A 35 0.83 -7.57 2.42
CA VAL A 35 1.61 -8.34 1.43
C VAL A 35 3.05 -7.83 1.37
N ALA A 36 3.26 -6.50 1.33
CA ALA A 36 4.59 -5.91 1.24
C ALA A 36 5.47 -6.26 2.45
N ARG A 37 4.90 -6.31 3.65
CA ARG A 37 5.62 -6.78 4.86
C ARG A 37 6.14 -8.20 4.73
N ARG A 38 5.46 -9.05 3.99
CA ARG A 38 5.82 -10.46 3.77
C ARG A 38 6.77 -10.67 2.59
N LEU A 39 6.99 -9.66 1.76
CA LEU A 39 7.90 -9.71 0.60
C LEU A 39 9.37 -9.46 0.96
N GLY A 40 9.69 -9.14 2.19
CA GLY A 40 11.06 -8.93 2.64
C GLY A 40 11.93 -10.17 2.46
N HIS A 41 13.25 -10.01 2.51
CA HIS A 41 14.23 -11.07 2.43
C HIS A 41 13.97 -12.14 3.49
N ILE A 42 13.35 -13.24 3.10
CA ILE A 42 13.39 -14.49 3.87
C ILE A 42 14.74 -15.14 3.49
N SER A 43 15.77 -14.87 4.28
CA SER A 43 17.14 -15.35 4.00
C SER A 43 17.34 -16.84 4.28
N ASN A 44 16.39 -17.49 4.98
CA ASN A 44 16.41 -18.91 5.31
C ASN A 44 15.04 -19.54 5.04
N LEU A 45 14.67 -19.68 3.76
CA LEU A 45 13.50 -20.44 3.38
C LEU A 45 13.72 -21.92 3.67
N ASN A 46 13.05 -22.45 4.69
CA ASN A 46 12.74 -23.86 4.73
C ASN A 46 11.99 -24.22 3.43
N PRO A 47 12.31 -25.33 2.72
CA PRO A 47 11.58 -25.72 1.49
C PRO A 47 10.05 -25.80 1.62
N GLN A 48 9.53 -25.88 2.85
CA GLN A 48 8.09 -25.82 3.15
C GLN A 48 7.54 -24.39 3.23
N GLU A 49 8.39 -23.38 3.26
CA GLU A 49 8.06 -21.96 3.37
C GLU A 49 8.25 -21.24 2.03
N THR A 50 8.04 -21.94 0.91
CA THR A 50 8.09 -21.33 -0.42
C THR A 50 6.96 -20.30 -0.58
N PRO A 51 7.14 -19.27 -1.42
CA PRO A 51 6.08 -18.29 -1.72
C PRO A 51 4.75 -18.96 -2.09
N GLU A 52 4.79 -20.13 -2.73
CA GLU A 52 3.62 -20.92 -3.08
C GLU A 52 2.92 -21.50 -1.84
N ALA A 53 3.66 -21.99 -0.84
CA ALA A 53 3.09 -22.49 0.41
C ALA A 53 2.46 -21.36 1.24
N VAL A 54 3.05 -20.15 1.21
CA VAL A 54 2.49 -18.95 1.84
C VAL A 54 1.19 -18.52 1.18
N VAL A 55 1.15 -18.52 -0.16
CA VAL A 55 -0.06 -18.21 -0.96
C VAL A 55 -1.20 -19.19 -0.69
N HIS A 56 -0.88 -20.47 -0.43
CA HIS A 56 -1.90 -21.48 -0.11
C HIS A 56 -2.31 -21.52 1.36
N GLY A 57 -1.80 -20.62 2.21
CA GLY A 57 -2.23 -20.49 3.60
C GLY A 57 -1.75 -21.60 4.54
N TYR A 58 -0.87 -22.46 4.08
CA TYR A 58 -0.40 -23.60 4.88
C TYR A 58 0.58 -23.21 6.01
N VAL A 59 1.14 -22.01 6.00
CA VAL A 59 2.20 -21.57 6.96
C VAL A 59 1.95 -20.13 7.46
N ALA A 60 0.72 -19.63 7.34
CA ALA A 60 0.42 -18.19 7.54
C ALA A 60 0.75 -17.64 8.94
N GLN A 61 0.73 -18.48 9.98
CA GLN A 61 0.98 -18.02 11.35
C GLN A 61 2.46 -18.02 11.74
N ASP A 62 3.22 -19.05 11.38
CA ASP A 62 4.65 -19.13 11.76
C ASP A 62 5.54 -18.26 10.87
N VAL A 63 5.17 -18.08 9.59
CA VAL A 63 5.88 -17.19 8.67
C VAL A 63 5.66 -15.71 9.01
N SER A 64 4.49 -15.35 9.56
CA SER A 64 4.24 -13.96 9.97
C SER A 64 5.15 -13.50 11.11
N GLU A 65 5.44 -14.34 12.10
CA GLU A 65 6.36 -14.00 13.18
C GLU A 65 7.82 -13.92 12.73
N SER A 66 8.25 -14.76 11.78
CA SER A 66 9.60 -14.72 11.23
C SER A 66 9.77 -13.61 10.20
N ALA A 67 8.76 -13.35 9.36
CA ALA A 67 8.76 -12.27 8.38
C ALA A 67 8.71 -10.88 9.03
N VAL A 68 8.09 -10.74 10.19
CA VAL A 68 8.10 -9.49 10.99
C VAL A 68 9.52 -9.06 11.36
N LYS A 69 10.46 -10.00 11.49
CA LYS A 69 11.86 -9.68 11.85
C LYS A 69 12.73 -9.32 10.64
N GLU A 70 12.37 -9.73 9.43
CA GLU A 70 13.21 -9.56 8.23
C GLU A 70 12.45 -8.89 7.05
N GLY A 71 11.18 -8.54 7.22
CA GLY A 71 10.33 -7.96 6.19
C GLY A 71 10.75 -6.56 5.74
N ALA A 72 10.24 -6.12 4.61
CA ALA A 72 10.41 -4.76 4.15
C ALA A 72 9.94 -3.75 5.20
N GLU A 73 10.63 -2.62 5.31
CA GLU A 73 10.10 -1.44 6.00
C GLU A 73 8.92 -0.91 5.18
N VAL A 74 7.72 -0.95 5.75
CA VAL A 74 6.50 -0.58 5.04
C VAL A 74 5.86 0.64 5.67
N THR A 75 5.58 1.64 4.86
CA THR A 75 4.85 2.84 5.25
C THR A 75 3.56 2.96 4.45
N LEU A 76 2.45 3.20 5.13
CA LEU A 76 1.17 3.58 4.55
C LEU A 76 0.95 5.08 4.74
N THR A 77 0.59 5.80 3.68
CA THR A 77 0.21 7.21 3.75
C THR A 77 -1.27 7.37 3.40
N SER A 78 -2.02 8.12 4.21
CA SER A 78 -3.45 8.39 4.02
C SER A 78 -3.74 9.87 4.04
N LEU A 79 -4.67 10.31 3.17
CA LEU A 79 -5.23 11.68 3.19
C LEU A 79 -6.02 11.96 4.47
N PHE A 80 -6.67 10.93 5.00
CA PHE A 80 -7.58 11.04 6.14
C PHE A 80 -6.89 10.69 7.44
N GLN A 81 -7.43 11.17 8.55
CA GLN A 81 -7.05 10.72 9.88
C GLN A 81 -7.40 9.25 10.06
N LYS A 82 -6.82 8.59 11.06
CA LYS A 82 -7.01 7.15 11.28
C LYS A 82 -8.49 6.77 11.41
N GLU A 83 -9.25 7.59 12.12
CA GLU A 83 -10.67 7.39 12.41
C GLU A 83 -11.57 7.61 11.18
N GLU A 84 -11.03 8.26 10.14
CA GLU A 84 -11.73 8.58 8.89
C GLU A 84 -11.29 7.68 7.73
N MET A 85 -10.34 6.78 7.96
CA MET A 85 -9.93 5.81 6.94
C MET A 85 -11.11 4.90 6.61
N THR A 86 -11.27 4.57 5.32
CA THR A 86 -12.33 3.69 4.87
C THR A 86 -12.04 2.20 5.09
N ALA A 87 -10.78 1.87 5.41
CA ALA A 87 -10.38 0.52 5.79
C ALA A 87 -10.97 0.13 7.16
N ALA A 88 -11.24 -1.16 7.35
CA ALA A 88 -11.74 -1.67 8.62
C ALA A 88 -10.73 -1.38 9.76
N GLU A 89 -11.21 -0.82 10.87
CA GLU A 89 -10.36 -0.41 12.00
C GLU A 89 -9.50 -1.57 12.54
N GLN A 90 -10.06 -2.78 12.58
CA GLN A 90 -9.35 -3.96 13.03
C GLN A 90 -8.15 -4.26 12.11
N GLU A 91 -8.34 -4.22 10.81
CA GLU A 91 -7.27 -4.49 9.83
C GLU A 91 -6.18 -3.42 9.88
N VAL A 92 -6.54 -2.16 10.10
CA VAL A 92 -5.59 -1.06 10.32
C VAL A 92 -4.74 -1.32 11.57
N ASN A 93 -5.37 -1.77 12.66
CA ASN A 93 -4.66 -2.10 13.90
C ASN A 93 -3.75 -3.32 13.72
N ASP A 94 -4.20 -4.33 13.01
CA ASP A 94 -3.41 -5.53 12.72
C ASP A 94 -2.16 -5.17 11.87
N ALA A 95 -2.30 -4.33 10.85
CA ALA A 95 -1.17 -3.82 10.07
C ALA A 95 -0.14 -3.06 10.95
N ILE A 96 -0.61 -2.25 11.90
CA ILE A 96 0.26 -1.56 12.87
C ILE A 96 1.00 -2.57 13.75
N HIS A 97 0.32 -3.59 14.26
CA HIS A 97 0.94 -4.66 15.06
C HIS A 97 1.97 -5.46 14.25
N GLU A 98 1.75 -5.64 12.96
CA GLU A 98 2.72 -6.23 12.02
C GLU A 98 3.90 -5.29 11.71
N GLY A 99 3.95 -4.09 12.27
CA GLY A 99 5.05 -3.15 12.13
C GLY A 99 4.97 -2.26 10.90
N VAL A 100 3.77 -2.05 10.33
CA VAL A 100 3.54 -1.02 9.31
C VAL A 100 3.50 0.35 9.99
N THR A 101 4.25 1.31 9.45
CA THR A 101 4.15 2.72 9.85
C THR A 101 3.02 3.38 9.08
N ILE A 102 2.05 3.99 9.78
CA ILE A 102 0.95 4.71 9.14
C ILE A 102 1.13 6.22 9.38
N ILE A 103 1.09 7.00 8.29
CA ILE A 103 1.15 8.46 8.31
C ILE A 103 -0.17 9.00 7.76
N ASN A 104 -0.96 9.57 8.63
CA ASN A 104 -2.28 10.12 8.33
C ASN A 104 -2.25 11.63 8.04
N GLY A 105 -3.28 12.15 7.37
CA GLY A 105 -3.43 13.57 7.08
C GLY A 105 -2.37 14.11 6.13
N VAL A 106 -1.89 13.31 5.19
CA VAL A 106 -0.84 13.69 4.25
C VAL A 106 -1.21 13.39 2.81
N ILE A 107 -0.66 14.19 1.90
CA ILE A 107 -0.85 14.04 0.46
C ILE A 107 0.50 13.79 -0.23
N PRO A 108 0.58 12.88 -1.22
CA PRO A 108 1.77 12.73 -2.03
C PRO A 108 1.98 13.94 -2.93
N VAL A 109 3.20 14.48 -2.94
CA VAL A 109 3.56 15.65 -3.75
C VAL A 109 4.34 15.24 -4.98
N ARG A 110 5.39 14.40 -4.81
CA ARG A 110 6.22 13.93 -5.91
C ARG A 110 6.98 12.66 -5.55
N VAL A 111 7.37 11.93 -6.58
CA VAL A 111 8.29 10.80 -6.48
C VAL A 111 9.68 11.28 -6.90
N GLU A 112 10.67 11.02 -6.05
CA GLU A 112 12.07 11.21 -6.40
C GLU A 112 12.63 9.94 -7.04
N LYS A 113 13.47 10.12 -8.05
CA LYS A 113 14.03 9.01 -8.82
C LYS A 113 15.55 9.16 -8.95
N ASP A 114 16.24 8.03 -9.07
CA ASP A 114 17.65 7.98 -9.41
C ASP A 114 17.91 8.18 -10.91
N ASP A 115 19.19 8.16 -11.30
CA ASP A 115 19.63 8.31 -12.70
C ASP A 115 19.12 7.16 -13.61
N ASN A 116 18.69 6.03 -13.05
CA ASN A 116 18.10 4.90 -13.74
C ASN A 116 16.56 4.95 -13.79
N ASN A 117 15.96 6.10 -13.41
CA ASN A 117 14.52 6.31 -13.36
C ASN A 117 13.78 5.40 -12.37
N ARG A 118 14.46 4.92 -11.31
CA ARG A 118 13.89 4.13 -10.23
C ARG A 118 13.50 5.02 -9.07
N ALA A 119 12.38 4.72 -8.42
CA ALA A 119 11.97 5.45 -7.22
C ALA A 119 13.02 5.29 -6.11
N VAL A 120 13.35 6.40 -5.45
CA VAL A 120 14.23 6.45 -4.28
C VAL A 120 13.57 7.10 -3.07
N ALA A 121 12.52 7.89 -3.30
CA ALA A 121 11.70 8.44 -2.22
C ALA A 121 10.33 8.89 -2.72
N LEU A 122 9.37 8.95 -1.79
CA LEU A 122 8.12 9.70 -1.91
C LEU A 122 8.22 10.97 -1.06
N VAL A 123 7.93 12.11 -1.65
CA VAL A 123 7.75 13.36 -0.91
C VAL A 123 6.26 13.55 -0.66
N ILE A 124 5.92 13.71 0.60
CA ILE A 124 4.57 13.99 1.09
C ILE A 124 4.52 15.39 1.71
N SER A 125 3.33 15.94 1.85
CA SER A 125 3.05 17.17 2.60
C SER A 125 1.87 16.94 3.54
N ASP A 126 1.77 17.70 4.62
CA ASP A 126 0.54 17.73 5.39
C ASP A 126 -0.60 18.17 4.46
N CYS A 127 -1.80 17.61 4.67
CA CYS A 127 -2.95 17.81 3.82
C CYS A 127 -4.04 18.61 4.53
N THR A 128 -4.61 19.59 3.84
CA THR A 128 -5.87 20.23 4.23
C THR A 128 -6.89 20.11 3.10
N PHE A 129 -8.16 20.44 3.37
CA PHE A 129 -9.22 20.38 2.38
C PHE A 129 -9.75 21.79 2.09
N GLU A 130 -9.73 22.18 0.81
CA GLU A 130 -10.32 23.40 0.28
C GLU A 130 -11.40 23.00 -0.75
N ASP A 131 -12.65 23.44 -0.55
CA ASP A 131 -13.79 23.05 -1.40
C ASP A 131 -13.90 21.52 -1.64
N ASN A 132 -13.72 20.74 -0.58
CA ASN A 132 -13.67 19.26 -0.60
C ASN A 132 -12.53 18.64 -1.46
N LYS A 133 -11.53 19.44 -1.84
CA LYS A 133 -10.35 18.93 -2.55
C LYS A 133 -9.14 18.92 -1.61
N PRO A 134 -8.38 17.83 -1.57
CA PRO A 134 -7.17 17.77 -0.78
C PRO A 134 -6.09 18.66 -1.40
N VAL A 135 -5.49 19.51 -0.58
CA VAL A 135 -4.40 20.41 -0.98
C VAL A 135 -3.23 20.27 -0.04
N PRO A 136 -1.98 20.33 -0.55
CA PRO A 136 -0.80 20.29 0.29
C PRO A 136 -0.64 21.58 1.07
N VAL A 137 -0.20 21.49 2.33
CA VAL A 137 0.16 22.64 3.16
C VAL A 137 1.60 23.05 2.84
N GLU A 138 1.78 24.30 2.41
CA GLU A 138 3.09 24.84 2.05
C GLU A 138 4.09 24.78 3.21
N GLY A 139 5.32 24.36 2.93
CA GLY A 139 6.41 24.30 3.91
C GLY A 139 6.39 23.06 4.82
N THR A 140 5.48 22.10 4.62
CA THR A 140 5.38 20.89 5.44
C THR A 140 5.91 19.64 4.73
N GLU A 141 6.60 19.80 3.61
CA GLU A 141 7.13 18.67 2.87
C GLU A 141 8.04 17.78 3.71
N LYS A 142 7.81 16.46 3.63
CA LYS A 142 8.60 15.42 4.27
C LYS A 142 8.99 14.37 3.24
N ARG A 143 10.22 13.89 3.34
CA ARG A 143 10.77 12.87 2.45
C ARG A 143 10.73 11.50 3.12
N ILE A 144 10.13 10.51 2.47
CA ILE A 144 10.10 9.11 2.89
C ILE A 144 10.92 8.30 1.88
N GLU A 145 11.97 7.63 2.32
CA GLU A 145 12.74 6.75 1.44
C GLU A 145 11.89 5.57 1.00
N ALA A 146 11.94 5.26 -0.29
CA ALA A 146 11.18 4.17 -0.88
C ALA A 146 11.86 3.65 -2.14
N ASP A 147 12.06 2.36 -2.25
CA ASP A 147 12.49 1.69 -3.45
C ASP A 147 11.33 1.05 -4.24
N LEU A 148 10.13 1.04 -3.62
CA LEU A 148 8.87 0.70 -4.26
C LEU A 148 7.76 1.61 -3.73
N ILE A 149 6.98 2.19 -4.64
CA ILE A 149 5.80 3.00 -4.30
C ILE A 149 4.59 2.35 -4.96
N VAL A 150 3.57 2.04 -4.16
CA VAL A 150 2.32 1.40 -4.61
C VAL A 150 1.17 2.36 -4.39
N SER A 151 0.49 2.73 -5.47
CA SER A 151 -0.74 3.53 -5.40
C SER A 151 -1.96 2.62 -5.18
N ALA A 152 -2.76 2.92 -4.15
CA ALA A 152 -4.01 2.24 -3.79
C ALA A 152 -5.11 3.27 -3.46
N ILE A 153 -5.24 4.30 -4.32
CA ILE A 153 -6.08 5.49 -4.14
C ILE A 153 -7.50 5.33 -4.67
N GLY A 154 -7.93 4.12 -4.93
CA GLY A 154 -9.25 3.78 -5.48
C GLY A 154 -9.20 3.36 -6.95
N GLN A 155 -10.35 2.96 -7.43
CA GLN A 155 -10.61 2.54 -8.81
C GLN A 155 -11.91 3.18 -9.26
N SER A 156 -11.98 3.52 -10.55
CA SER A 156 -13.25 3.87 -11.20
C SER A 156 -13.70 2.67 -12.04
N PRO A 157 -14.98 2.30 -12.00
CA PRO A 157 -15.50 1.28 -12.89
C PRO A 157 -15.38 1.76 -14.34
N ASP A 158 -15.05 0.84 -15.24
CA ASP A 158 -15.20 1.05 -16.67
C ASP A 158 -16.63 0.66 -17.04
N ILE A 159 -17.45 1.65 -17.39
CA ILE A 159 -18.85 1.46 -17.77
C ILE A 159 -19.07 1.68 -19.26
N GLU A 160 -18.02 1.58 -20.10
CA GLU A 160 -18.14 1.74 -21.55
C GLU A 160 -19.21 0.78 -22.11
N GLY A 161 -20.20 1.33 -22.78
CA GLY A 161 -21.36 0.61 -23.32
C GLY A 161 -22.49 0.35 -22.32
N LEU A 162 -22.33 0.78 -21.05
CA LEU A 162 -23.33 0.65 -19.97
C LEU A 162 -23.66 2.00 -19.32
N GLU A 163 -23.36 3.10 -19.98
CA GLU A 163 -23.47 4.47 -19.44
C GLU A 163 -24.92 4.79 -19.00
N SER A 164 -25.91 4.18 -19.67
CA SER A 164 -27.34 4.37 -19.35
C SER A 164 -27.76 3.72 -18.00
N LEU A 165 -26.93 2.89 -17.43
CA LEU A 165 -27.14 2.20 -16.15
C LEU A 165 -26.34 2.83 -15.01
N GLY A 166 -25.43 3.74 -15.33
CA GLY A 166 -24.59 4.41 -14.34
C GLY A 166 -25.27 5.67 -13.79
N ASN A 167 -24.97 6.00 -12.54
CA ASN A 167 -25.32 7.29 -11.95
C ASN A 167 -24.34 8.39 -12.38
N ASP A 168 -24.57 9.64 -11.93
CA ASP A 168 -23.73 10.81 -12.25
C ASP A 168 -22.25 10.65 -11.81
N HIS A 169 -21.94 9.66 -10.97
CA HIS A 169 -20.59 9.35 -10.50
C HIS A 169 -19.97 8.15 -11.20
N GLY A 170 -20.66 7.55 -12.19
CA GLY A 170 -20.18 6.39 -12.95
C GLY A 170 -20.27 5.07 -12.20
N PHE A 171 -21.11 4.97 -11.18
CA PHE A 171 -21.41 3.73 -10.47
C PHE A 171 -22.83 3.24 -10.82
N PHE A 172 -23.10 1.97 -10.65
CA PHE A 172 -24.43 1.41 -10.72
C PHE A 172 -25.13 1.62 -9.35
N ASP A 173 -26.40 1.94 -9.39
CA ASP A 173 -27.25 2.06 -8.19
C ASP A 173 -27.67 0.70 -7.66
#